data_193470bc646087a53aae31ced7494c7a
#
_entry.id   193470bc646087a53aae31ced7494c7a
#
_cell.length_a   1.000
_cell.length_b   1.000
_cell.length_c   1.000
_cell.angle_alpha   90.00
_cell.angle_beta   90.00
_cell.angle_gamma   90.00
#
_symmetry.space_group_name_H-M   'P 1'
#
loop_
_entity.id
_entity.type
_entity.pdbx_description
1 polymer ?
#
loop_
_entity_poly.entity_id
_entity_poly.type
_entity_poly.pdbx_seq_one_letter_code
_entity_poly.pdbx_strand_id
1 'polypeptide(L)'
;MTTAQGEALGDNSSTNTFAEMAFSIEKHTVTAVTRALKAEYTMELAQDLKAIHGLDAETELANILSAEILAEINREVVRNIYVSAVKGAQVNTTTAGIFDLDTDSNGRWSVEKFKGLMFSLERDANAIGQQTRRGKGNMIICSADVASALQMAGVLDYTPALANNLNVDDTTTTFAGVLNGRYRVLSLIHI
;
A
#
# COMPACT_ATOMS: atom_id res chain seq x y z
N MET A 1 5.77 -32.35 -31.02
CA MET A 1 5.16 -33.67 -30.96
C MET A 1 5.64 -34.41 -32.21
N THR A 2 6.25 -35.58 -32.07
CA THR A 2 6.70 -36.41 -33.24
C THR A 2 5.52 -37.23 -33.73
N THR A 3 5.60 -37.73 -34.99
CA THR A 3 4.53 -38.52 -35.57
C THR A 3 4.24 -39.78 -34.74
N ALA A 4 5.29 -40.44 -34.25
CA ALA A 4 5.17 -41.61 -33.38
C ALA A 4 4.50 -41.29 -32.02
N GLN A 5 4.70 -40.09 -31.48
CA GLN A 5 3.99 -39.61 -30.27
C GLN A 5 2.51 -39.34 -30.56
N GLY A 6 2.19 -38.87 -31.77
CA GLY A 6 0.82 -38.66 -32.20
C GLY A 6 0.03 -39.93 -32.39
N GLU A 7 0.67 -40.97 -32.90
CA GLU A 7 0.06 -42.30 -33.10
C GLU A 7 -0.18 -43.05 -31.78
N ALA A 8 0.67 -42.81 -30.76
CA ALA A 8 0.56 -43.42 -29.45
C ALA A 8 -0.25 -42.57 -28.46
N LEU A 9 -0.93 -41.51 -28.90
CA LEU A 9 -1.70 -40.62 -28.03
C LEU A 9 -2.89 -41.37 -27.41
N GLY A 10 -2.99 -41.40 -26.10
CA GLY A 10 -4.02 -42.14 -25.37
C GLY A 10 -3.65 -43.59 -25.05
N ASP A 11 -2.43 -43.99 -25.35
CA ASP A 11 -1.86 -45.22 -24.80
C ASP A 11 -1.72 -45.08 -23.26
N ASN A 12 -1.93 -46.16 -22.52
CA ASN A 12 -1.87 -46.20 -21.04
C ASN A 12 -0.48 -45.90 -20.45
N SER A 13 0.42 -45.36 -21.25
CA SER A 13 1.75 -44.91 -20.87
C SER A 13 1.65 -43.53 -20.24
N SER A 14 2.21 -43.34 -19.05
CA SER A 14 2.26 -42.06 -18.30
C SER A 14 2.90 -40.89 -19.06
N THR A 15 3.55 -41.17 -20.20
CA THR A 15 4.27 -40.20 -21.03
C THR A 15 3.44 -39.65 -22.20
N ASN A 16 2.31 -40.26 -22.53
CA ASN A 16 1.57 -39.99 -23.77
C ASN A 16 0.06 -39.75 -23.54
N THR A 17 -0.29 -39.11 -22.43
CA THR A 17 -1.66 -38.74 -22.10
C THR A 17 -2.13 -37.52 -22.90
N PHE A 18 -3.41 -37.46 -23.21
CA PHE A 18 -4.02 -36.25 -23.75
C PHE A 18 -3.87 -35.10 -22.76
N ALA A 19 -3.69 -33.89 -23.27
CA ALA A 19 -3.71 -32.70 -22.41
C ALA A 19 -5.10 -32.54 -21.83
N GLU A 20 -5.18 -32.53 -20.50
CA GLU A 20 -6.42 -32.40 -19.78
C GLU A 20 -6.56 -30.97 -19.24
N MET A 21 -7.77 -30.46 -19.22
CA MET A 21 -8.12 -29.19 -18.63
C MET A 21 -9.14 -29.42 -17.53
N ALA A 22 -8.87 -28.89 -16.36
CA ALA A 22 -9.81 -28.86 -15.26
C ALA A 22 -10.13 -27.43 -14.89
N PHE A 23 -11.34 -27.18 -14.41
CA PHE A 23 -11.71 -25.92 -13.80
C PHE A 23 -12.28 -26.16 -12.41
N SER A 24 -11.99 -25.24 -11.50
CA SER A 24 -12.59 -25.20 -10.18
C SER A 24 -13.38 -23.92 -10.01
N ILE A 25 -14.50 -24.00 -9.32
CA ILE A 25 -15.30 -22.83 -8.96
C ILE A 25 -15.12 -22.61 -7.47
N GLU A 26 -14.48 -21.47 -7.12
CA GLU A 26 -14.29 -21.09 -5.74
C GLU A 26 -15.26 -19.97 -5.38
N LYS A 27 -15.86 -20.07 -4.21
CA LYS A 27 -16.77 -19.05 -3.67
C LYS A 27 -16.02 -18.25 -2.61
N HIS A 28 -15.80 -16.98 -2.88
CA HIS A 28 -15.34 -16.02 -1.87
C HIS A 28 -16.54 -15.27 -1.28
N THR A 29 -16.74 -15.41 0.02
CA THR A 29 -17.77 -14.69 0.75
C THR A 29 -17.16 -13.52 1.50
N VAL A 30 -17.78 -12.35 1.35
CA VAL A 30 -17.42 -11.15 2.11
C VAL A 30 -18.54 -10.87 3.10
N THR A 31 -18.20 -10.84 4.38
CA THR A 31 -19.15 -10.52 5.45
C THR A 31 -19.05 -9.03 5.77
N ALA A 32 -20.17 -8.32 5.64
CA ALA A 32 -20.24 -6.92 6.03
C ALA A 32 -20.36 -6.81 7.55
N VAL A 33 -19.55 -5.95 8.15
CA VAL A 33 -19.58 -5.60 9.57
C VAL A 33 -19.85 -4.10 9.68
N THR A 34 -20.80 -3.74 10.56
CA THR A 34 -21.13 -2.34 10.82
C THR A 34 -20.31 -1.80 11.99
N ARG A 35 -20.00 -0.51 11.94
CA ARG A 35 -19.37 0.23 13.02
C ARG A 35 -20.35 1.22 13.60
N ALA A 36 -20.27 1.41 14.90
CA ALA A 36 -21.00 2.44 15.60
C ALA A 36 -20.06 3.18 16.54
N LEU A 37 -20.06 4.48 16.47
CA LEU A 37 -19.34 5.36 17.36
C LEU A 37 -20.36 6.23 18.10
N LYS A 38 -20.16 6.43 19.40
CA LYS A 38 -21.04 7.23 20.26
C LYS A 38 -20.21 8.31 20.94
N ALA A 39 -20.69 9.53 20.91
CA ALA A 39 -20.16 10.63 21.71
C ALA A 39 -21.28 11.22 22.56
N GLU A 40 -20.95 11.60 23.76
CA GLU A 40 -21.88 12.21 24.72
C GLU A 40 -21.27 13.53 25.21
N TYR A 41 -22.12 14.52 25.40
CA TYR A 41 -21.74 15.81 25.99
C TYR A 41 -22.76 16.27 27.00
N THR A 42 -22.34 17.10 27.95
CA THR A 42 -23.22 17.66 28.94
C THR A 42 -23.85 18.98 28.44
N MET A 43 -25.05 19.28 28.92
CA MET A 43 -25.75 20.52 28.56
C MET A 43 -24.97 21.78 28.99
N GLU A 44 -24.23 21.69 30.10
CA GLU A 44 -23.38 22.77 30.59
C GLU A 44 -22.25 23.07 29.60
N LEU A 45 -21.58 22.03 29.10
CA LEU A 45 -20.53 22.17 28.08
C LEU A 45 -21.04 22.83 26.80
N ALA A 46 -22.26 22.45 26.36
CA ALA A 46 -22.87 23.05 25.19
C ALA A 46 -23.16 24.54 25.37
N GLN A 47 -23.64 24.92 26.56
CA GLN A 47 -23.93 26.32 26.88
C GLN A 47 -22.64 27.15 26.98
N ASP A 48 -21.60 26.62 27.61
CA ASP A 48 -20.32 27.28 27.75
C ASP A 48 -19.60 27.49 26.43
N LEU A 49 -19.58 26.46 25.57
CA LEU A 49 -19.02 26.57 24.24
C LEU A 49 -19.72 27.63 23.39
N LYS A 50 -21.06 27.68 23.49
CA LYS A 50 -21.84 28.65 22.75
C LYS A 50 -21.67 30.08 23.30
N ALA A 51 -21.59 30.22 24.62
CA ALA A 51 -21.50 31.52 25.26
C ALA A 51 -20.09 32.15 25.16
N ILE A 52 -19.03 31.35 25.27
CA ILE A 52 -17.65 31.82 25.30
C ILE A 52 -17.02 31.81 23.91
N HIS A 53 -17.22 30.75 23.14
CA HIS A 53 -16.55 30.53 21.85
C HIS A 53 -17.48 30.70 20.64
N GLY A 54 -18.79 30.81 20.84
CA GLY A 54 -19.76 30.90 19.75
C GLY A 54 -19.88 29.61 18.91
N LEU A 55 -19.34 28.49 19.42
CA LEU A 55 -19.32 27.20 18.74
C LEU A 55 -20.53 26.37 19.16
N ASP A 56 -21.07 25.61 18.22
CA ASP A 56 -22.12 24.66 18.49
C ASP A 56 -21.51 23.25 18.76
N ALA A 57 -21.70 22.78 20.00
CA ALA A 57 -21.12 21.53 20.48
C ALA A 57 -21.54 20.32 19.64
N GLU A 58 -22.78 20.31 19.14
CA GLU A 58 -23.29 19.22 18.30
C GLU A 58 -22.56 19.15 16.96
N THR A 59 -22.38 20.30 16.31
CA THR A 59 -21.70 20.39 15.01
C THR A 59 -20.22 20.01 15.15
N GLU A 60 -19.55 20.48 16.19
CA GLU A 60 -18.14 20.16 16.43
C GLU A 60 -17.93 18.67 16.72
N LEU A 61 -18.79 18.09 17.57
CA LEU A 61 -18.74 16.65 17.83
C LEU A 61 -19.04 15.81 16.59
N ALA A 62 -19.97 16.21 15.74
CA ALA A 62 -20.27 15.53 14.49
C ALA A 62 -19.05 15.55 13.54
N ASN A 63 -18.35 16.69 13.46
CA ASN A 63 -17.11 16.82 12.68
C ASN A 63 -16.01 15.90 13.22
N ILE A 64 -15.78 15.89 14.53
CA ILE A 64 -14.78 15.03 15.18
C ILE A 64 -15.12 13.55 14.94
N LEU A 65 -16.37 13.15 15.13
CA LEU A 65 -16.83 11.79 14.89
C LEU A 65 -16.61 11.36 13.42
N SER A 66 -16.93 12.24 12.50
CA SER A 66 -16.74 11.97 11.06
C SER A 66 -15.25 11.79 10.71
N ALA A 67 -14.39 12.67 11.23
CA ALA A 67 -12.95 12.59 11.02
C ALA A 67 -12.37 11.30 11.62
N GLU A 68 -12.77 10.91 12.82
CA GLU A 68 -12.27 9.70 13.49
C GLU A 68 -12.73 8.41 12.78
N ILE A 69 -14.00 8.36 12.33
CA ILE A 69 -14.48 7.23 11.53
C ILE A 69 -13.70 7.10 10.23
N LEU A 70 -13.43 8.21 9.55
CA LEU A 70 -12.66 8.21 8.31
C LEU A 70 -11.22 7.73 8.55
N ALA A 71 -10.57 8.20 9.60
CA ALA A 71 -9.23 7.78 9.99
C ALA A 71 -9.18 6.28 10.32
N GLU A 72 -10.17 5.77 11.03
CA GLU A 72 -10.26 4.35 11.36
C GLU A 72 -10.45 3.47 10.11
N ILE A 73 -11.33 3.88 9.19
CA ILE A 73 -11.54 3.18 7.93
C ILE A 73 -10.24 3.15 7.11
N ASN A 74 -9.53 4.27 7.02
CA ASN A 74 -8.27 4.34 6.29
C ASN A 74 -7.22 3.40 6.88
N ARG A 75 -7.06 3.36 8.20
CA ARG A 75 -6.15 2.44 8.89
C ARG A 75 -6.51 0.99 8.61
N GLU A 76 -7.80 0.65 8.65
CA GLU A 76 -8.25 -0.71 8.38
C GLU A 76 -7.99 -1.13 6.93
N VAL A 77 -8.27 -0.26 5.97
CA VAL A 77 -8.00 -0.54 4.56
C VAL A 77 -6.51 -0.77 4.33
N VAL A 78 -5.64 0.10 4.84
CA VAL A 78 -4.19 -0.06 4.72
C VAL A 78 -3.73 -1.36 5.39
N ARG A 79 -4.24 -1.67 6.59
CA ARG A 79 -3.92 -2.90 7.31
C ARG A 79 -4.34 -4.15 6.52
N ASN A 80 -5.53 -4.16 5.96
CA ASN A 80 -6.01 -5.28 5.15
C ASN A 80 -5.16 -5.47 3.89
N ILE A 81 -4.73 -4.38 3.26
CA ILE A 81 -3.86 -4.44 2.08
C ILE A 81 -2.53 -5.10 2.45
N TYR A 82 -1.82 -4.62 3.49
CA TYR A 82 -0.51 -5.18 3.79
C TYR A 82 -0.55 -6.60 4.37
N VAL A 83 -1.64 -7.00 5.02
CA VAL A 83 -1.82 -8.37 5.53
C VAL A 83 -2.12 -9.36 4.40
N SER A 84 -2.92 -8.95 3.41
CA SER A 84 -3.31 -9.81 2.28
C SER A 84 -2.35 -9.76 1.10
N ALA A 85 -1.49 -8.75 1.02
CA ALA A 85 -0.56 -8.57 -0.08
C ALA A 85 0.54 -9.64 -0.09
N VAL A 86 0.97 -10.02 -1.28
CA VAL A 86 2.16 -10.86 -1.46
C VAL A 86 3.39 -10.03 -1.09
N LYS A 87 4.29 -10.62 -0.31
CA LYS A 87 5.55 -9.96 0.05
C LYS A 87 6.37 -9.69 -1.20
N GLY A 88 6.86 -8.47 -1.36
CA GLY A 88 7.83 -8.09 -2.38
C GLY A 88 9.23 -8.67 -2.11
N ALA A 89 10.22 -8.19 -2.86
CA ALA A 89 11.63 -8.56 -2.68
C ALA A 89 11.87 -10.08 -2.65
N GLN A 90 11.25 -10.83 -3.59
CA GLN A 90 11.35 -12.29 -3.63
C GLN A 90 12.58 -12.80 -4.39
N VAL A 91 13.19 -11.97 -5.22
CA VAL A 91 14.27 -12.37 -6.13
C VAL A 91 15.47 -11.45 -5.96
N ASN A 92 16.68 -12.03 -5.93
CA ASN A 92 17.97 -11.35 -5.71
C ASN A 92 18.05 -10.62 -4.37
N THR A 93 17.46 -11.22 -3.34
CA THR A 93 17.60 -10.76 -1.96
C THR A 93 18.12 -11.90 -1.10
N THR A 94 18.91 -11.59 -0.10
CA THR A 94 19.47 -12.56 0.84
C THR A 94 18.36 -13.24 1.65
N THR A 95 17.34 -12.48 2.02
CA THR A 95 16.15 -12.97 2.72
C THR A 95 14.90 -12.61 1.92
N ALA A 96 14.13 -13.60 1.52
CA ALA A 96 12.90 -13.38 0.76
C ALA A 96 11.90 -12.52 1.56
N GLY A 97 11.44 -11.43 0.95
CA GLY A 97 10.50 -10.49 1.56
C GLY A 97 11.16 -9.36 2.36
N ILE A 98 12.47 -9.28 2.40
CA ILE A 98 13.23 -8.21 3.04
C ILE A 98 14.31 -7.75 2.08
N PHE A 99 14.34 -6.46 1.79
CA PHE A 99 15.43 -5.85 1.05
C PHE A 99 16.35 -5.13 2.02
N ASP A 100 17.56 -5.67 2.17
CA ASP A 100 18.59 -5.07 3.01
C ASP A 100 19.48 -4.16 2.16
N LEU A 101 19.55 -2.88 2.52
CA LEU A 101 20.36 -1.89 1.82
C LEU A 101 21.86 -2.20 1.86
N ASP A 102 22.33 -2.93 2.88
CA ASP A 102 23.74 -3.22 3.03
C ASP A 102 24.19 -4.46 2.27
N THR A 103 23.35 -5.49 2.23
CA THR A 103 23.69 -6.78 1.62
C THR A 103 23.15 -6.97 0.22
N ASP A 104 21.95 -6.45 -0.06
CA ASP A 104 21.25 -6.70 -1.33
C ASP A 104 21.46 -5.58 -2.36
N SER A 105 22.07 -4.47 -1.95
CA SER A 105 22.37 -3.34 -2.83
C SER A 105 23.86 -3.23 -3.13
N ASN A 106 24.20 -3.29 -4.41
CA ASN A 106 25.56 -3.10 -4.90
C ASN A 106 25.92 -1.60 -4.94
N GLY A 107 26.34 -1.04 -3.84
CA GLY A 107 26.73 0.36 -3.79
C GLY A 107 27.78 0.61 -2.71
N ARG A 108 28.71 1.51 -3.00
CA ARG A 108 29.76 1.94 -2.08
C ARG A 108 29.28 3.08 -1.18
N TRP A 109 28.39 3.92 -1.72
CA TRP A 109 27.81 5.08 -1.05
C TRP A 109 26.35 4.83 -0.74
N SER A 110 25.86 5.40 0.34
CA SER A 110 24.44 5.27 0.73
C SER A 110 23.48 5.66 -0.39
N VAL A 111 23.78 6.70 -1.15
CA VAL A 111 22.98 7.14 -2.30
C VAL A 111 22.92 6.07 -3.40
N GLU A 112 24.01 5.35 -3.66
CA GLU A 112 24.04 4.27 -4.65
C GLU A 112 23.21 3.07 -4.17
N LYS A 113 23.25 2.77 -2.87
CA LYS A 113 22.41 1.73 -2.26
C LYS A 113 20.92 2.01 -2.43
N PHE A 114 20.51 3.27 -2.30
CA PHE A 114 19.13 3.68 -2.57
C PHE A 114 18.71 3.50 -4.04
N LYS A 115 19.63 3.61 -5.00
CA LYS A 115 19.33 3.28 -6.40
C LYS A 115 19.05 1.78 -6.59
N GLY A 116 19.74 0.93 -5.84
CA GLY A 116 19.44 -0.51 -5.79
C GLY A 116 18.02 -0.79 -5.26
N LEU A 117 17.63 -0.09 -4.19
CA LEU A 117 16.26 -0.14 -3.67
C LEU A 117 15.22 0.26 -4.73
N MET A 118 15.51 1.33 -5.50
CA MET A 118 14.63 1.78 -6.58
C MET A 118 14.40 0.72 -7.65
N PHE A 119 15.45 0.01 -8.02
CA PHE A 119 15.34 -1.08 -8.98
C PHE A 119 14.48 -2.24 -8.44
N SER A 120 14.62 -2.57 -7.16
CA SER A 120 13.79 -3.58 -6.51
C SER A 120 12.32 -3.18 -6.47
N LEU A 121 12.03 -1.91 -6.13
CA LEU A 121 10.67 -1.36 -6.13
C LEU A 121 10.02 -1.38 -7.54
N GLU A 122 10.77 -1.01 -8.58
CA GLU A 122 10.29 -1.08 -9.96
C GLU A 122 9.96 -2.52 -10.38
N ARG A 123 10.75 -3.46 -9.91
CA ARG A 123 10.56 -4.88 -10.18
C ARG A 123 9.30 -5.42 -9.50
N ASP A 124 9.08 -5.05 -8.24
CA ASP A 124 7.87 -5.41 -7.51
C ASP A 124 6.62 -4.76 -8.12
N ALA A 125 6.70 -3.51 -8.55
CA ALA A 125 5.62 -2.86 -9.29
C ALA A 125 5.31 -3.56 -10.63
N ASN A 126 6.32 -4.04 -11.34
CA ASN A 126 6.13 -4.82 -12.55
C ASN A 126 5.51 -6.20 -12.25
N ALA A 127 5.90 -6.84 -11.14
CA ALA A 127 5.32 -8.12 -10.71
C ALA A 127 3.81 -7.98 -10.45
N ILE A 128 3.36 -6.87 -9.85
CA ILE A 128 1.93 -6.58 -9.70
C ILE A 128 1.24 -6.56 -11.08
N GLY A 129 1.84 -5.87 -12.05
CA GLY A 129 1.31 -5.80 -13.41
C GLY A 129 1.23 -7.16 -14.11
N GLN A 130 2.26 -8.00 -13.92
CA GLN A 130 2.31 -9.34 -14.48
C GLN A 130 1.27 -10.30 -13.89
N GLN A 131 1.09 -10.23 -12.56
CA GLN A 131 0.14 -11.10 -11.86
C GLN A 131 -1.31 -10.67 -12.07
N THR A 132 -1.59 -9.39 -11.98
CA THR A 132 -2.96 -8.87 -12.06
C THR A 132 -3.42 -8.61 -13.49
N ARG A 133 -2.50 -8.38 -14.43
CA ARG A 133 -2.75 -7.95 -15.82
C ARG A 133 -3.64 -6.69 -15.93
N ARG A 134 -3.74 -5.91 -14.85
CA ARG A 134 -4.58 -4.70 -14.78
C ARG A 134 -3.81 -3.39 -14.70
N GLY A 135 -2.52 -3.47 -14.48
CA GLY A 135 -1.65 -2.29 -14.39
C GLY A 135 -0.55 -2.48 -13.37
N LYS A 136 0.48 -1.66 -13.47
CA LYS A 136 1.61 -1.65 -12.54
C LYS A 136 1.23 -0.94 -11.24
N GLY A 137 1.98 -1.21 -10.18
CA GLY A 137 1.93 -0.40 -8.97
C GLY A 137 2.28 1.06 -9.31
N ASN A 138 1.54 2.00 -8.74
CA ASN A 138 1.70 3.44 -8.97
C ASN A 138 1.73 4.26 -7.68
N MET A 139 1.58 3.62 -6.54
CA MET A 139 1.51 4.25 -5.23
C MET A 139 2.41 3.51 -4.25
N ILE A 140 3.12 4.26 -3.42
CA ILE A 140 3.96 3.77 -2.34
C ILE A 140 3.45 4.39 -1.05
N ILE A 141 3.18 3.55 -0.06
CA ILE A 141 2.82 3.97 1.29
C ILE A 141 3.99 3.60 2.19
N CYS A 142 4.57 4.56 2.88
CA CYS A 142 5.72 4.36 3.74
C CYS A 142 5.62 5.19 5.02
N SER A 143 6.51 4.91 5.98
CA SER A 143 6.64 5.76 7.16
C SER A 143 7.29 7.10 6.84
N ALA A 144 7.14 8.09 7.72
CA ALA A 144 7.74 9.41 7.57
C ALA A 144 9.27 9.33 7.46
N ASP A 145 9.90 8.45 8.22
CA ASP A 145 11.35 8.25 8.21
C ASP A 145 11.85 7.74 6.86
N VAL A 146 11.13 6.79 6.26
CA VAL A 146 11.47 6.26 4.93
C VAL A 146 11.29 7.33 3.85
N ALA A 147 10.22 8.13 3.93
CA ALA A 147 10.00 9.24 3.01
C ALA A 147 11.13 10.28 3.10
N SER A 148 11.55 10.62 4.32
CA SER A 148 12.68 11.53 4.58
C SER A 148 14.00 10.96 4.06
N ALA A 149 14.24 9.67 4.25
CA ALA A 149 15.43 9.00 3.72
C ALA A 149 15.49 9.00 2.20
N LEU A 150 14.37 8.75 1.53
CA LEU A 150 14.26 8.82 0.06
C LEU A 150 14.47 10.24 -0.46
N GLN A 151 14.01 11.25 0.27
CA GLN A 151 14.24 12.65 -0.06
C GLN A 151 15.71 13.03 0.09
N MET A 152 16.35 12.65 1.19
CA MET A 152 17.79 12.91 1.41
C MET A 152 18.69 12.18 0.42
N ALA A 153 18.28 11.02 -0.05
CA ALA A 153 18.97 10.28 -1.11
C ALA A 153 18.84 10.95 -2.50
N GLY A 154 18.04 12.01 -2.64
CA GLY A 154 17.83 12.73 -3.90
C GLY A 154 17.06 11.92 -4.94
N VAL A 155 16.32 10.92 -4.52
CA VAL A 155 15.55 10.01 -5.40
C VAL A 155 14.09 10.44 -5.48
N LEU A 156 13.61 11.13 -4.46
CA LEU A 156 12.24 11.65 -4.38
C LEU A 156 12.19 13.06 -4.93
N ASP A 157 11.43 13.26 -5.99
CA ASP A 157 11.14 14.58 -6.53
C ASP A 157 10.13 15.29 -5.62
N TYR A 158 10.64 16.22 -4.86
CA TYR A 158 9.87 17.03 -3.94
C TYR A 158 9.14 18.13 -4.70
N THR A 159 7.84 18.17 -4.60
CA THR A 159 7.06 19.25 -5.26
C THR A 159 7.16 20.52 -4.40
N PRO A 160 7.71 21.65 -4.91
CA PRO A 160 7.87 22.89 -4.14
C PRO A 160 6.57 23.42 -3.50
N ALA A 161 5.44 23.08 -4.08
CA ALA A 161 4.12 23.41 -3.54
C ALA A 161 3.84 22.74 -2.18
N LEU A 162 4.46 21.62 -1.87
CA LEU A 162 4.35 20.93 -0.58
C LEU A 162 5.22 21.57 0.50
N ALA A 163 6.31 22.25 0.14
CA ALA A 163 7.20 22.89 1.10
C ALA A 163 6.51 23.98 1.94
N ASN A 164 5.47 24.59 1.37
CA ASN A 164 4.72 25.65 2.03
C ASN A 164 3.42 25.17 2.71
N ASN A 165 3.04 23.93 2.51
CA ASN A 165 1.79 23.37 3.02
C ASN A 165 2.09 22.18 3.93
N LEU A 166 2.52 22.47 5.15
CA LEU A 166 2.60 21.51 6.26
C LEU A 166 1.21 21.14 6.79
N ASN A 167 0.18 21.26 5.98
CA ASN A 167 -1.14 20.75 6.34
C ASN A 167 -1.08 19.23 6.34
N VAL A 168 -0.98 18.70 7.55
CA VAL A 168 -1.30 17.31 7.81
C VAL A 168 -2.79 17.17 7.53
N ASP A 169 -3.15 16.42 6.52
CA ASP A 169 -4.54 16.07 6.26
C ASP A 169 -5.14 15.42 7.52
N ASP A 170 -6.37 15.75 7.86
CA ASP A 170 -7.11 15.13 8.96
C ASP A 170 -7.19 13.60 8.80
N THR A 171 -6.96 13.09 7.60
CA THR A 171 -6.85 11.66 7.28
C THR A 171 -5.53 11.03 7.70
N THR A 172 -4.62 11.77 8.31
CA THR A 172 -3.28 11.31 8.74
C THR A 172 -2.37 10.82 7.59
N THR A 173 -2.72 11.10 6.36
CA THR A 173 -1.95 10.72 5.17
C THR A 173 -1.38 11.97 4.52
N THR A 174 -0.06 12.09 4.49
CA THR A 174 0.62 13.23 3.87
C THR A 174 1.25 12.80 2.54
N PHE A 175 0.96 13.52 1.47
CA PHE A 175 1.63 13.32 0.19
C PHE A 175 3.07 13.82 0.29
N ALA A 176 4.05 12.91 0.22
CA ALA A 176 5.46 13.24 0.36
C ALA A 176 6.12 13.67 -0.95
N GLY A 177 5.63 13.20 -2.08
CA GLY A 177 6.21 13.55 -3.38
C GLY A 177 6.00 12.46 -4.42
N VAL A 178 6.70 12.59 -5.54
CA VAL A 178 6.69 11.62 -6.63
C VAL A 178 8.08 11.02 -6.78
N LEU A 179 8.15 9.70 -6.76
CA LEU A 179 9.37 8.96 -6.95
C LEU A 179 9.52 8.61 -8.42
N ASN A 180 10.67 8.98 -9.02
CA ASN A 180 11.01 8.69 -10.42
C ASN A 180 9.92 9.14 -11.43
N GLY A 181 9.18 10.20 -11.14
CA GLY A 181 8.11 10.70 -12.00
C GLY A 181 6.89 9.80 -12.19
N ARG A 182 6.82 8.65 -11.46
CA ARG A 182 5.77 7.63 -11.66
C ARG A 182 5.02 7.27 -10.39
N TYR A 183 5.72 7.13 -9.27
CA TYR A 183 5.15 6.61 -8.03
C TYR A 183 4.79 7.75 -7.09
N ARG A 184 3.53 7.82 -6.71
CA ARG A 184 3.09 8.73 -5.65
C ARG A 184 3.51 8.16 -4.31
N VAL A 185 4.27 8.90 -3.54
CA VAL A 185 4.70 8.52 -2.20
C VAL A 185 3.81 9.21 -1.18
N LEU A 186 3.16 8.39 -0.37
CA LEU A 186 2.30 8.82 0.72
C LEU A 186 2.98 8.44 2.04
N SER A 187 3.20 9.42 2.89
CA SER A 187 3.74 9.20 4.23
C SER A 187 2.58 9.01 5.21
N LEU A 188 2.54 7.87 5.88
CA LEU A 188 1.62 7.64 6.99
C LEU A 188 2.29 8.04 8.28
N ILE A 189 1.66 8.95 9.03
CA ILE A 189 2.17 9.43 10.31
C ILE A 189 1.89 8.42 11.43
N HIS A 190 0.82 7.64 11.31
CA HIS A 190 0.44 6.61 12.27
C HIS A 190 0.15 5.28 11.57
N ILE A 191 1.10 4.40 11.62
CA ILE A 191 0.89 2.97 11.36
C ILE A 191 0.97 2.21 12.68
#